data_0990c3d13b7fae978b377dd70ab8bac8
#
_entry.id   0990c3d13b7fae978b377dd70ab8bac8
#
_cell.length_a   1.000
_cell.length_b   1.000
_cell.length_c   1.000
_cell.angle_alpha   90.00
_cell.angle_beta   90.00
_cell.angle_gamma   90.00
#
_symmetry.space_group_name_H-M   'P 1'
#
loop_
_entity.id
_entity.type
_entity.pdbx_description
1 polymer ?
#
loop_
_entity_poly.entity_id
_entity_poly.type
_entity_poly.pdbx_seq_one_letter_code
_entity_poly.pdbx_strand_id
1 'polypeptide(L)'
;PASLGTLGLDASQLDDHIGWDPGALEVAKLLSEALDAPLVASGYSRLVIDCNRPLGVPSSIAEQSGGVDVPGNHELDDASRRARAEACYWPYHRALERILDAREQRGEPTAFVTIHSFTPVLLGAARPWHVGVLHRNGSRIAPLLLEGLRRFDHLVIGENEPYRVTDGGDYSVPVHGEARGLPSAIVEMRNDGVRSA
;
A
#
# COMPACT_ATOMS: atom_id res chain seq x y z
N PRO A 1 10.53 0.39 14.67
CA PRO A 1 11.12 0.04 15.95
C PRO A 1 11.44 1.29 16.75
N ALA A 2 11.20 1.27 18.08
CA ALA A 2 11.46 2.42 18.95
C ALA A 2 12.93 2.91 18.88
N SER A 3 13.85 2.03 18.50
CA SER A 3 15.27 2.35 18.31
C SER A 3 15.58 3.29 17.14
N LEU A 4 14.64 3.49 16.20
CA LEU A 4 14.83 4.37 15.06
C LEU A 4 14.33 5.80 15.33
N GLY A 5 13.67 6.03 16.48
CA GLY A 5 13.12 7.32 16.84
C GLY A 5 12.18 7.87 15.75
N THR A 6 12.32 9.14 15.43
CA THR A 6 11.52 9.85 14.41
C THR A 6 12.17 9.88 13.02
N LEU A 7 13.29 9.19 12.81
CA LEU A 7 14.11 9.30 11.60
C LEU A 7 14.60 10.74 11.30
N GLY A 8 14.62 11.59 12.31
CA GLY A 8 15.00 13.00 12.18
C GLY A 8 13.86 13.94 11.71
N LEU A 9 12.63 13.42 11.63
CA LEU A 9 11.44 14.15 11.22
C LEU A 9 10.70 14.73 12.43
N ASP A 10 9.96 15.81 12.22
CA ASP A 10 9.04 16.35 13.22
C ASP A 10 7.69 15.61 13.23
N ALA A 11 6.85 15.91 14.23
CA ALA A 11 5.58 15.23 14.40
C ALA A 11 4.60 15.48 13.25
N SER A 12 4.63 16.66 12.63
CA SER A 12 3.73 16.99 11.51
C SER A 12 4.11 16.22 10.24
N GLN A 13 5.41 16.06 9.99
CA GLN A 13 5.93 15.27 8.89
C GLN A 13 5.63 13.77 9.06
N LEU A 14 5.68 13.25 10.29
CA LEU A 14 5.34 11.86 10.58
C LEU A 14 3.84 11.56 10.47
N ASP A 15 2.99 12.55 10.73
CA ASP A 15 1.53 12.43 10.58
C ASP A 15 1.03 12.69 9.15
N ASP A 16 1.92 13.06 8.25
CA ASP A 16 1.59 13.32 6.85
C ASP A 16 1.65 12.02 6.01
N HIS A 17 1.04 12.07 4.82
CA HIS A 17 0.99 11.00 3.81
C HIS A 17 2.35 10.44 3.39
N ILE A 18 3.44 11.13 3.68
CA ILE A 18 4.79 10.63 3.43
C ILE A 18 5.16 9.44 4.33
N GLY A 19 4.58 9.39 5.55
CA GLY A 19 4.87 8.39 6.56
C GLY A 19 3.96 7.17 6.54
N TRP A 20 2.72 7.33 6.09
CA TRP A 20 1.67 6.31 6.09
C TRP A 20 0.55 6.68 5.13
N ASP A 21 -0.46 5.81 4.99
CA ASP A 21 -1.61 6.01 4.13
C ASP A 21 -2.84 6.39 4.99
N PRO A 22 -3.11 7.70 5.25
CA PRO A 22 -4.19 8.13 6.15
C PRO A 22 -5.55 7.59 5.75
N GLY A 23 -6.28 6.97 6.70
CA GLY A 23 -7.61 6.40 6.51
C GLY A 23 -7.63 5.01 5.85
N ALA A 24 -6.54 4.55 5.24
CA ALA A 24 -6.52 3.27 4.52
C ALA A 24 -6.74 2.07 5.44
N LEU A 25 -6.12 2.06 6.62
CA LEU A 25 -6.27 0.97 7.59
C LEU A 25 -7.69 0.85 8.12
N GLU A 26 -8.35 1.97 8.40
CA GLU A 26 -9.73 2.01 8.89
C GLU A 26 -10.69 1.44 7.87
N VAL A 27 -10.57 1.84 6.60
CA VAL A 27 -11.37 1.27 5.51
C VAL A 27 -11.05 -0.21 5.30
N ALA A 28 -9.77 -0.61 5.36
CA ALA A 28 -9.39 -2.01 5.23
C ALA A 28 -9.98 -2.89 6.35
N LYS A 29 -10.07 -2.39 7.59
CA LYS A 29 -10.74 -3.08 8.70
C LYS A 29 -12.23 -3.24 8.45
N LEU A 30 -12.93 -2.18 8.01
CA LEU A 30 -14.35 -2.25 7.67
C LEU A 30 -14.63 -3.25 6.55
N LEU A 31 -13.78 -3.28 5.51
CA LEU A 31 -13.88 -4.25 4.42
C LEU A 31 -13.61 -5.68 4.90
N SER A 32 -12.60 -5.87 5.75
CA SER A 32 -12.27 -7.17 6.35
C SER A 32 -13.45 -7.73 7.14
N GLU A 33 -14.09 -6.90 7.97
CA GLU A 33 -15.27 -7.28 8.74
C GLU A 33 -16.48 -7.56 7.84
N ALA A 34 -16.79 -6.67 6.91
CA ALA A 34 -17.95 -6.80 6.02
C ALA A 34 -17.87 -8.02 5.09
N LEU A 35 -16.66 -8.42 4.69
CA LEU A 35 -16.42 -9.52 3.75
C LEU A 35 -15.97 -10.81 4.45
N ASP A 36 -15.84 -10.82 5.78
CA ASP A 36 -15.22 -11.92 6.55
C ASP A 36 -13.87 -12.34 5.94
N ALA A 37 -13.04 -11.35 5.58
CA ALA A 37 -11.80 -11.56 4.87
C ALA A 37 -10.57 -11.29 5.76
N PRO A 38 -9.51 -12.12 5.70
CA PRO A 38 -8.29 -11.86 6.43
C PRO A 38 -7.65 -10.53 6.03
N LEU A 39 -7.14 -9.78 7.01
CA LEU A 39 -6.42 -8.53 6.82
C LEU A 39 -5.00 -8.66 7.36
N VAL A 40 -4.03 -8.23 6.55
CA VAL A 40 -2.64 -7.99 6.98
C VAL A 40 -2.31 -6.53 6.73
N ALA A 41 -1.88 -5.84 7.77
CA ALA A 41 -1.48 -4.44 7.68
C ALA A 41 -0.03 -4.24 8.13
N SER A 42 0.70 -3.33 7.46
CA SER A 42 2.01 -2.88 7.95
C SER A 42 1.81 -2.04 9.22
N GLY A 43 2.49 -2.41 10.29
CA GLY A 43 2.46 -1.69 11.57
C GLY A 43 3.55 -0.62 11.70
N TYR A 44 4.29 -0.35 10.64
CA TYR A 44 5.42 0.60 10.62
C TYR A 44 5.26 1.60 9.50
N SER A 45 5.80 2.81 9.72
CA SER A 45 5.87 3.83 8.67
C SER A 45 6.63 3.31 7.44
N ARG A 46 6.15 3.64 6.26
CA ARG A 46 6.83 3.35 4.99
C ARG A 46 8.21 4.00 4.89
N LEU A 47 8.49 5.03 5.70
CA LEU A 47 9.80 5.66 5.78
C LEU A 47 10.84 4.77 6.50
N VAL A 48 10.40 3.84 7.36
CA VAL A 48 11.30 2.84 7.94
C VAL A 48 11.73 1.84 6.87
N ILE A 49 10.75 1.27 6.19
CA ILE A 49 10.89 0.43 4.99
C ILE A 49 9.51 0.27 4.36
N ASP A 50 9.40 0.52 3.06
CA ASP A 50 8.14 0.40 2.33
C ASP A 50 7.88 -1.08 1.95
N CYS A 51 6.88 -1.70 2.59
CA CYS A 51 6.50 -3.09 2.32
C CYS A 51 5.89 -3.29 0.92
N ASN A 52 5.51 -2.22 0.22
CA ASN A 52 5.04 -2.33 -1.17
C ASN A 52 6.13 -1.97 -2.21
N ARG A 53 7.40 -2.07 -1.84
CA ARG A 53 8.54 -1.87 -2.76
C ARG A 53 9.44 -3.10 -2.79
N PRO A 54 10.02 -3.47 -3.93
CA PRO A 54 11.08 -4.47 -3.96
C PRO A 54 12.26 -4.03 -3.07
N LEU A 55 12.87 -4.98 -2.37
CA LEU A 55 14.09 -4.68 -1.61
C LEU A 55 15.22 -4.25 -2.56
N GLY A 56 16.01 -3.28 -2.12
CA GLY A 56 17.17 -2.78 -2.85
C GLY A 56 16.87 -1.66 -3.85
N VAL A 57 15.60 -1.37 -4.17
CA VAL A 57 15.27 -0.13 -4.90
C VAL A 57 15.39 1.08 -3.97
N PRO A 58 15.80 2.27 -4.46
CA PRO A 58 15.96 3.46 -3.60
C PRO A 58 14.70 3.83 -2.83
N SER A 59 13.52 3.61 -3.41
CA SER A 59 12.23 3.91 -2.77
C SER A 59 11.82 2.90 -1.67
N SER A 60 12.53 1.78 -1.50
CA SER A 60 12.24 0.83 -0.41
C SER A 60 12.59 1.38 0.97
N ILE A 61 13.65 2.18 1.06
CA ILE A 61 14.03 2.99 2.23
C ILE A 61 14.40 4.36 1.68
N ALA A 62 13.39 5.19 1.49
CA ALA A 62 13.53 6.46 0.79
C ALA A 62 14.29 7.50 1.62
N GLU A 63 15.31 8.11 1.04
CA GLU A 63 16.03 9.26 1.63
C GLU A 63 15.24 10.57 1.49
N GLN A 64 14.29 10.59 0.54
CA GLN A 64 13.33 11.68 0.36
C GLN A 64 11.95 11.15 0.04
N SER A 65 10.91 11.74 0.61
CA SER A 65 9.51 11.38 0.36
C SER A 65 8.65 12.65 0.30
N GLY A 66 7.86 12.81 -0.76
CA GLY A 66 7.00 13.99 -0.93
C GLY A 66 7.74 15.33 -0.93
N GLY A 67 9.02 15.35 -1.29
CA GLY A 67 9.87 16.53 -1.23
C GLY A 67 10.49 16.82 0.16
N VAL A 68 10.22 15.95 1.14
CA VAL A 68 10.78 16.03 2.50
C VAL A 68 11.99 15.11 2.58
N ASP A 69 13.10 15.64 3.10
CA ASP A 69 14.30 14.88 3.41
C ASP A 69 14.10 14.01 4.66
N VAL A 70 14.63 12.78 4.64
CA VAL A 70 14.50 11.80 5.74
C VAL A 70 15.91 11.51 6.30
N PRO A 71 16.40 12.31 7.25
CA PRO A 71 17.80 12.23 7.69
C PRO A 71 18.22 10.84 8.21
N GLY A 72 17.33 10.15 8.89
CA GLY A 72 17.58 8.79 9.42
C GLY A 72 17.68 7.69 8.37
N ASN A 73 17.55 8.03 7.07
CA ASN A 73 17.71 7.10 5.96
C ASN A 73 18.98 7.33 5.15
N HIS A 74 19.69 8.42 5.41
CA HIS A 74 20.96 8.70 4.74
C HIS A 74 22.07 7.75 5.22
N GLU A 75 22.94 7.41 4.29
CA GLU A 75 24.17 6.65 4.56
C GLU A 75 23.96 5.33 5.33
N LEU A 76 22.78 4.70 5.16
CA LEU A 76 22.50 3.40 5.78
C LEU A 76 23.42 2.33 5.20
N ASP A 77 24.14 1.63 6.08
CA ASP A 77 24.90 0.44 5.71
C ASP A 77 23.98 -0.77 5.43
N ASP A 78 24.54 -1.78 4.81
CA ASP A 78 23.79 -3.02 4.48
C ASP A 78 23.26 -3.74 5.71
N ALA A 79 23.95 -3.65 6.85
CA ALA A 79 23.50 -4.28 8.09
C ALA A 79 22.22 -3.61 8.61
N SER A 80 22.18 -2.29 8.60
CA SER A 80 20.99 -1.50 9.00
C SER A 80 19.80 -1.74 8.05
N ARG A 81 20.04 -1.79 6.74
CA ARG A 81 19.00 -2.11 5.75
C ARG A 81 18.44 -3.52 5.97
N ARG A 82 19.30 -4.52 6.18
CA ARG A 82 18.87 -5.90 6.49
C ARG A 82 18.10 -5.96 7.80
N ALA A 83 18.54 -5.27 8.85
CA ALA A 83 17.85 -5.25 10.14
C ALA A 83 16.41 -4.71 10.02
N ARG A 84 16.19 -3.65 9.21
CA ARG A 84 14.84 -3.14 8.92
C ARG A 84 14.01 -4.15 8.14
N ALA A 85 14.59 -4.80 7.14
CA ALA A 85 13.90 -5.82 6.37
C ALA A 85 13.46 -7.00 7.25
N GLU A 86 14.34 -7.50 8.12
CA GLU A 86 14.02 -8.59 9.05
C GLU A 86 13.00 -8.19 10.12
N ALA A 87 13.01 -6.94 10.57
CA ALA A 87 12.09 -6.48 11.61
C ALA A 87 10.69 -6.12 11.08
N CYS A 88 10.56 -5.63 9.86
CA CYS A 88 9.32 -5.05 9.36
C CYS A 88 8.83 -5.69 8.05
N TYR A 89 9.70 -5.81 7.05
CA TYR A 89 9.35 -6.26 5.70
C TYR A 89 8.99 -7.75 5.64
N TRP A 90 9.91 -8.61 6.05
CA TRP A 90 9.70 -10.05 5.99
C TRP A 90 8.56 -10.56 6.88
N PRO A 91 8.35 -10.06 8.12
CA PRO A 91 7.18 -10.45 8.90
C PRO A 91 5.85 -10.14 8.21
N TYR A 92 5.73 -9.00 7.54
CA TYR A 92 4.55 -8.62 6.76
C TYR A 92 4.32 -9.60 5.60
N HIS A 93 5.34 -9.83 4.76
CA HIS A 93 5.20 -10.72 3.60
C HIS A 93 4.97 -12.17 3.98
N ARG A 94 5.66 -12.69 5.00
CA ARG A 94 5.42 -14.05 5.53
C ARG A 94 4.01 -14.21 6.10
N ALA A 95 3.39 -13.15 6.63
CA ALA A 95 2.00 -13.22 7.08
C ALA A 95 1.04 -13.37 5.89
N LEU A 96 1.26 -12.60 4.81
CA LEU A 96 0.51 -12.74 3.56
C LEU A 96 0.67 -14.14 2.95
N GLU A 97 1.90 -14.62 2.81
CA GLU A 97 2.21 -15.94 2.27
C GLU A 97 1.48 -17.05 3.04
N ARG A 98 1.58 -17.06 4.37
CA ARG A 98 0.91 -18.09 5.20
C ARG A 98 -0.61 -18.12 4.99
N ILE A 99 -1.25 -16.95 4.88
CA ILE A 99 -2.70 -16.89 4.66
C ILE A 99 -3.04 -17.41 3.25
N LEU A 100 -2.33 -16.95 2.23
CA LEU A 100 -2.58 -17.32 0.85
C LEU A 100 -2.30 -18.81 0.61
N ASP A 101 -1.20 -19.35 1.15
CA ASP A 101 -0.86 -20.78 1.06
C ASP A 101 -1.91 -21.66 1.74
N ALA A 102 -2.38 -21.25 2.93
CA ALA A 102 -3.42 -21.99 3.64
C ALA A 102 -4.76 -21.99 2.87
N ARG A 103 -5.13 -20.89 2.21
CA ARG A 103 -6.34 -20.82 1.37
C ARG A 103 -6.20 -21.68 0.11
N GLU A 104 -5.05 -21.63 -0.53
CA GLU A 104 -4.73 -22.45 -1.69
C GLU A 104 -4.81 -23.95 -1.36
N GLN A 105 -4.22 -24.39 -0.24
CA GLN A 105 -4.26 -25.77 0.24
C GLN A 105 -5.69 -26.25 0.51
N ARG A 106 -6.60 -25.36 0.92
CA ARG A 106 -8.03 -25.67 1.12
C ARG A 106 -8.87 -25.55 -0.16
N GLY A 107 -8.27 -25.13 -1.28
CA GLY A 107 -8.99 -24.88 -2.54
C GLY A 107 -10.00 -23.72 -2.44
N GLU A 108 -9.77 -22.77 -1.56
CA GLU A 108 -10.68 -21.64 -1.35
C GLU A 108 -10.54 -20.60 -2.46
N PRO A 109 -11.63 -20.22 -3.17
CA PRO A 109 -11.59 -19.11 -4.10
C PRO A 109 -11.07 -17.85 -3.41
N THR A 110 -10.04 -17.25 -3.99
CA THR A 110 -9.33 -16.13 -3.35
C THR A 110 -9.13 -14.99 -4.34
N ALA A 111 -9.43 -13.77 -3.91
CA ALA A 111 -9.00 -12.53 -4.55
C ALA A 111 -8.03 -11.81 -3.61
N PHE A 112 -7.04 -11.14 -4.17
CA PHE A 112 -6.05 -10.35 -3.42
C PHE A 112 -6.18 -8.86 -3.75
N VAL A 113 -6.57 -8.06 -2.76
CA VAL A 113 -6.76 -6.62 -2.94
C VAL A 113 -5.92 -5.89 -1.89
N THR A 114 -5.15 -4.90 -2.32
CA THR A 114 -4.47 -3.99 -1.41
C THR A 114 -5.23 -2.67 -1.31
N ILE A 115 -5.25 -2.10 -0.11
CA ILE A 115 -5.96 -0.86 0.20
C ILE A 115 -4.93 0.19 0.58
N HIS A 116 -4.95 1.29 -0.16
CA HIS A 116 -4.04 2.42 0.00
C HIS A 116 -4.81 3.75 0.01
N SER A 117 -4.11 4.82 0.34
CA SER A 117 -4.64 6.17 0.14
C SER A 117 -3.60 7.13 -0.43
N PHE A 118 -4.07 8.14 -1.14
CA PHE A 118 -3.25 9.16 -1.78
C PHE A 118 -3.72 10.57 -1.44
N THR A 119 -2.81 11.54 -1.55
CA THR A 119 -3.10 12.96 -1.28
C THR A 119 -3.88 13.62 -2.45
N PRO A 120 -4.83 14.54 -2.17
CA PRO A 120 -5.59 15.24 -3.22
C PRO A 120 -4.73 16.13 -4.12
N VAL A 121 -3.55 16.51 -3.64
CA VAL A 121 -2.59 17.30 -4.41
C VAL A 121 -1.21 16.69 -4.25
N LEU A 122 -0.46 16.51 -5.33
CA LEU A 122 0.94 16.09 -5.31
C LEU A 122 1.78 17.02 -6.15
N LEU A 123 2.84 17.60 -5.58
CA LEU A 123 3.75 18.53 -6.27
C LEU A 123 3.02 19.64 -7.02
N GLY A 124 1.92 20.17 -6.45
CA GLY A 124 1.09 21.21 -7.03
C GLY A 124 0.05 20.75 -8.06
N ALA A 125 0.05 19.47 -8.45
CA ALA A 125 -0.93 18.90 -9.37
C ALA A 125 -2.14 18.35 -8.59
N ALA A 126 -3.35 18.83 -8.92
CA ALA A 126 -4.60 18.34 -8.35
C ALA A 126 -4.93 16.94 -8.88
N ARG A 127 -5.47 16.08 -8.01
CA ARG A 127 -5.90 14.71 -8.29
C ARG A 127 -7.42 14.62 -8.11
N PRO A 128 -8.20 14.64 -9.18
CA PRO A 128 -9.66 14.76 -9.09
C PRO A 128 -10.35 13.48 -8.62
N TRP A 129 -9.70 12.32 -8.75
CA TRP A 129 -10.30 11.04 -8.40
C TRP A 129 -10.51 10.90 -6.89
N HIS A 130 -11.67 10.39 -6.50
CA HIS A 130 -11.97 10.02 -5.11
C HIS A 130 -11.46 8.62 -4.79
N VAL A 131 -11.59 7.70 -5.77
CA VAL A 131 -11.08 6.32 -5.67
C VAL A 131 -10.43 5.93 -7.00
N GLY A 132 -9.25 5.33 -6.94
CA GLY A 132 -8.57 4.69 -8.06
C GLY A 132 -8.59 3.18 -7.91
N VAL A 133 -8.77 2.46 -9.01
CA VAL A 133 -8.55 1.02 -9.10
C VAL A 133 -7.38 0.78 -10.03
N LEU A 134 -6.25 0.32 -9.47
CA LEU A 134 -5.04 0.09 -10.22
C LEU A 134 -4.89 -1.41 -10.49
N HIS A 135 -4.56 -1.74 -11.71
CA HIS A 135 -4.40 -3.12 -12.15
C HIS A 135 -3.56 -3.20 -13.43
N ARG A 136 -3.06 -4.39 -13.71
CA ARG A 136 -2.49 -4.72 -15.02
C ARG A 136 -3.52 -5.39 -15.92
N ASN A 137 -3.19 -5.50 -17.20
CA ASN A 137 -4.01 -6.21 -18.17
C ASN A 137 -4.29 -7.65 -17.70
N GLY A 138 -5.56 -8.07 -17.80
CA GLY A 138 -5.97 -9.41 -17.40
C GLY A 138 -6.44 -9.55 -15.96
N SER A 139 -6.47 -8.47 -15.16
CA SER A 139 -7.12 -8.53 -13.84
C SER A 139 -8.59 -8.91 -13.97
N ARG A 140 -8.99 -9.97 -13.26
CA ARG A 140 -10.38 -10.45 -13.26
C ARG A 140 -11.28 -9.74 -12.26
N ILE A 141 -10.70 -9.05 -11.26
CA ILE A 141 -11.47 -8.36 -10.22
C ILE A 141 -11.61 -6.86 -10.51
N ALA A 142 -10.64 -6.23 -11.17
CA ALA A 142 -10.66 -4.79 -11.39
C ALA A 142 -11.91 -4.30 -12.16
N PRO A 143 -12.39 -4.96 -13.24
CA PRO A 143 -13.62 -4.55 -13.92
C PRO A 143 -14.84 -4.59 -12.98
N LEU A 144 -14.94 -5.57 -12.09
CA LEU A 144 -16.03 -5.69 -11.12
C LEU A 144 -16.00 -4.59 -10.08
N LEU A 145 -14.81 -4.25 -9.57
CA LEU A 145 -14.62 -3.12 -8.65
C LEU A 145 -15.00 -1.80 -9.32
N LEU A 146 -14.54 -1.57 -10.55
CA LEU A 146 -14.85 -0.36 -11.31
C LEU A 146 -16.35 -0.23 -11.58
N GLU A 147 -17.02 -1.31 -12.01
CA GLU A 147 -18.46 -1.33 -12.20
C GLU A 147 -19.22 -1.02 -10.92
N GLY A 148 -18.83 -1.65 -9.80
CA GLY A 148 -19.45 -1.42 -8.50
C GLY A 148 -19.28 0.02 -8.01
N LEU A 149 -18.07 0.56 -8.08
CA LEU A 149 -17.75 1.92 -7.66
C LEU A 149 -18.42 2.99 -8.51
N ARG A 150 -18.53 2.79 -9.82
CA ARG A 150 -19.16 3.73 -10.76
C ARG A 150 -20.68 3.87 -10.57
N ARG A 151 -21.32 3.05 -9.72
CA ARG A 151 -22.72 3.22 -9.30
C ARG A 151 -22.95 4.36 -8.32
N PHE A 152 -21.88 4.90 -7.75
CA PHE A 152 -21.93 6.03 -6.82
C PHE A 152 -21.65 7.33 -7.58
N ASP A 153 -22.71 8.02 -8.05
CA ASP A 153 -22.61 9.21 -8.91
C ASP A 153 -21.81 10.38 -8.30
N HIS A 154 -21.67 10.41 -7.00
CA HIS A 154 -20.90 11.43 -6.28
C HIS A 154 -19.39 11.14 -6.25
N LEU A 155 -18.93 9.97 -6.70
CA LEU A 155 -17.52 9.59 -6.73
C LEU A 155 -16.95 9.73 -8.14
N VAL A 156 -15.79 10.35 -8.23
CA VAL A 156 -14.95 10.32 -9.45
C VAL A 156 -14.00 9.12 -9.34
N ILE A 157 -14.21 8.14 -10.20
CA ILE A 157 -13.46 6.88 -10.18
C ILE A 157 -12.38 6.91 -11.26
N GLY A 158 -11.15 6.63 -10.86
CA GLY A 158 -9.97 6.48 -11.72
C GLY A 158 -9.70 5.01 -12.04
N GLU A 159 -9.43 4.71 -13.31
CA GLU A 159 -8.88 3.42 -13.73
C GLU A 159 -7.41 3.59 -14.07
N ASN A 160 -6.52 2.93 -13.31
CA ASN A 160 -5.07 3.16 -13.36
C ASN A 160 -4.70 4.64 -13.13
N GLU A 161 -5.43 5.28 -12.20
CA GLU A 161 -5.22 6.63 -11.72
C GLU A 161 -5.35 6.66 -10.18
N PRO A 162 -4.56 7.47 -9.45
CA PRO A 162 -3.53 8.40 -9.92
C PRO A 162 -2.17 7.73 -10.23
N TYR A 163 -2.09 6.42 -10.12
CA TYR A 163 -0.87 5.64 -10.36
C TYR A 163 -1.14 4.47 -11.31
N ARG A 164 -0.05 3.80 -11.72
CA ARG A 164 -0.10 2.54 -12.48
C ARG A 164 0.77 1.50 -11.82
N VAL A 165 0.32 0.26 -11.80
CA VAL A 165 1.10 -0.86 -11.25
C VAL A 165 2.34 -1.09 -12.10
N THR A 166 3.52 -1.04 -11.48
CA THR A 166 4.82 -1.24 -12.14
C THR A 166 5.68 -2.23 -11.35
N ASP A 167 6.61 -2.94 -12.02
CA ASP A 167 7.49 -3.93 -11.36
C ASP A 167 8.49 -3.30 -10.38
N GLY A 168 8.87 -2.04 -10.58
CA GLY A 168 9.78 -1.32 -9.68
C GLY A 168 9.07 -0.47 -8.63
N GLY A 169 7.78 -0.20 -8.84
CA GLY A 169 6.97 0.68 -7.98
C GLY A 169 5.99 -0.05 -7.07
N ASP A 170 5.77 -1.35 -7.28
CA ASP A 170 4.84 -2.16 -6.50
C ASP A 170 5.43 -3.55 -6.25
N TYR A 171 5.08 -4.13 -5.11
CA TYR A 171 5.55 -5.47 -4.75
C TYR A 171 4.40 -6.42 -4.39
N SER A 172 3.46 -5.96 -3.56
CA SER A 172 2.44 -6.84 -2.98
C SER A 172 1.54 -7.47 -4.04
N VAL A 173 0.95 -6.69 -4.95
CA VAL A 173 0.07 -7.23 -6.01
C VAL A 173 0.85 -8.08 -7.02
N PRO A 174 1.99 -7.64 -7.57
CA PRO A 174 2.80 -8.47 -8.46
C PRO A 174 3.19 -9.83 -7.86
N VAL A 175 3.66 -9.85 -6.61
CA VAL A 175 4.23 -11.05 -5.99
C VAL A 175 3.18 -11.96 -5.34
N HIS A 176 2.25 -11.38 -4.57
CA HIS A 176 1.28 -12.16 -3.82
C HIS A 176 -0.04 -12.40 -4.57
N GLY A 177 -0.37 -11.54 -5.54
CA GLY A 177 -1.55 -11.67 -6.37
C GLY A 177 -1.26 -12.30 -7.73
N GLU A 178 -0.59 -11.55 -8.62
CA GLU A 178 -0.41 -11.90 -10.02
C GLU A 178 0.44 -13.17 -10.21
N ALA A 179 1.58 -13.27 -9.51
CA ALA A 179 2.46 -14.44 -9.61
C ALA A 179 1.79 -15.73 -9.14
N ARG A 180 0.74 -15.64 -8.31
CA ARG A 180 -0.09 -16.75 -7.86
C ARG A 180 -1.33 -16.97 -8.76
N GLY A 181 -1.51 -16.18 -9.82
CA GLY A 181 -2.69 -16.25 -10.70
C GLY A 181 -4.01 -15.83 -10.02
N LEU A 182 -3.95 -15.10 -8.92
CA LEU A 182 -5.13 -14.63 -8.20
C LEU A 182 -5.75 -13.41 -8.89
N PRO A 183 -7.09 -13.27 -8.89
CA PRO A 183 -7.72 -12.00 -9.18
C PRO A 183 -7.19 -10.94 -8.21
N SER A 184 -6.53 -9.90 -8.72
CA SER A 184 -5.86 -8.91 -7.87
C SER A 184 -6.00 -7.50 -8.40
N ALA A 185 -6.05 -6.51 -7.48
CA ALA A 185 -6.08 -5.08 -7.76
C ALA A 185 -5.55 -4.30 -6.55
N ILE A 186 -5.16 -3.04 -6.80
CA ILE A 186 -4.89 -2.03 -5.78
C ILE A 186 -6.07 -1.08 -5.77
N VAL A 187 -6.61 -0.78 -4.60
CA VAL A 187 -7.59 0.28 -4.39
C VAL A 187 -6.89 1.44 -3.68
N GLU A 188 -6.92 2.58 -4.33
CA GLU A 188 -6.35 3.84 -3.85
C GLU A 188 -7.47 4.82 -3.53
N MET A 189 -7.54 5.34 -2.32
CA MET A 189 -8.56 6.29 -1.89
C MET A 189 -7.94 7.66 -1.66
N ARG A 190 -8.61 8.72 -2.09
CA ARG A 190 -8.14 10.07 -1.78
C ARG A 190 -8.34 10.34 -0.28
N ASN A 191 -7.24 10.60 0.42
CA ASN A 191 -7.18 10.59 1.88
C ASN A 191 -8.05 11.64 2.56
N ASP A 192 -8.36 12.76 1.92
CA ASP A 192 -9.28 13.78 2.44
C ASP A 192 -10.74 13.29 2.58
N GLY A 193 -11.09 12.22 1.85
CA GLY A 193 -12.41 11.58 1.97
C GLY A 193 -12.49 10.45 3.00
N VAL A 194 -11.35 9.95 3.52
CA VAL A 194 -11.30 8.77 4.40
C VAL A 194 -10.50 8.99 5.69
N ARG A 195 -9.88 10.15 5.88
CA ARG A 195 -9.02 10.45 7.04
C ARG A 195 -9.75 10.45 8.39
N SER A 196 -11.07 10.58 8.38
CA SER A 196 -11.92 10.64 9.56
C SER A 196 -13.00 9.56 9.59
N ALA A 197 -12.78 8.48 8.87
CA ALA A 197 -13.71 7.35 8.79
C ALA A 197 -13.68 6.49 10.09
#